data_9b850642e84baebb5717d6cd481a08e1
#
_entry.id   9b850642e84baebb5717d6cd481a08e1
#
_cell.length_a   1.000
_cell.length_b   1.000
_cell.length_c   1.000
_cell.angle_alpha   90.00
_cell.angle_beta   90.00
_cell.angle_gamma   90.00
#
_symmetry.space_group_name_H-M   'P 1'
#
loop_
_entity.id
_entity.type
_entity.pdbx_description
1 polymer ?
#
loop_
_entity_poly.entity_id
_entity_poly.type
_entity_poly.pdbx_seq_one_letter_code
_entity_poly.pdbx_strand_id
1 'polypeptide(L)'
;TKEFKRVYVSDYISDTSIRTEFKKDEITGRAIVNGSPAPQPNEKGPLHAQMIIFTKLDGSWQGTIEGEEASPDQLSRIEELARHVGGFNNKVILGDIPRQVGDTWEIDPADLNAYAGGLEEMNGSFKVFFRSLVKHQGYDCAEILTNFYLVGRELQGKEMELIGKSTMLQSIDYQIPLRMEMKGEMMMSNPVMDGLGNMRTKGPIELTRETTFVLP
;
A
#
# COMPACT_ATOMS: atom_id res chain seq x y z
N THR A 1 5.55 18.48 -5.79
CA THR A 1 4.96 17.13 -5.89
C THR A 1 6.09 16.13 -5.87
N LYS A 2 5.99 15.11 -5.03
CA LYS A 2 6.90 13.95 -5.06
C LYS A 2 6.15 12.78 -5.67
N GLU A 3 6.77 12.09 -6.60
CA GLU A 3 6.28 10.86 -7.20
C GLU A 3 7.18 9.71 -6.73
N PHE A 4 6.58 8.63 -6.23
CA PHE A 4 7.31 7.45 -5.79
C PHE A 4 7.07 6.33 -6.79
N LYS A 5 8.13 5.72 -7.27
CA LYS A 5 8.06 4.54 -8.13
C LYS A 5 8.79 3.38 -7.47
N ARG A 6 8.06 2.35 -7.10
CA ARG A 6 8.61 1.11 -6.57
C ARG A 6 8.27 -0.06 -7.46
N VAL A 7 9.25 -0.90 -7.69
CA VAL A 7 9.10 -2.20 -8.35
C VAL A 7 9.81 -3.21 -7.47
N TYR A 8 9.09 -4.19 -6.98
CA TYR A 8 9.66 -5.27 -6.20
C TYR A 8 9.00 -6.61 -6.56
N VAL A 9 9.72 -7.67 -6.30
CA VAL A 9 9.27 -9.06 -6.44
C VAL A 9 9.38 -9.71 -5.07
N SER A 10 8.31 -10.39 -4.64
CA SER A 10 8.31 -11.10 -3.36
C SER A 10 8.06 -12.58 -3.58
N ASP A 11 8.91 -13.40 -2.97
CA ASP A 11 8.79 -14.85 -2.94
C ASP A 11 8.38 -15.27 -1.52
N TYR A 12 7.29 -16.01 -1.40
CA TYR A 12 6.88 -16.62 -0.14
C TYR A 12 7.72 -17.86 0.09
N ILE A 13 8.65 -17.80 1.04
CA ILE A 13 9.51 -18.96 1.41
C ILE A 13 8.72 -19.91 2.32
N SER A 14 7.89 -19.35 3.22
CA SER A 14 7.00 -20.07 4.13
C SER A 14 5.88 -19.12 4.63
N ASP A 15 4.96 -19.64 5.45
CA ASP A 15 3.92 -18.83 6.11
C ASP A 15 4.47 -17.76 7.05
N THR A 16 5.74 -17.88 7.42
CA THR A 16 6.43 -16.97 8.34
C THR A 16 7.63 -16.27 7.73
N SER A 17 7.91 -16.46 6.43
CA SER A 17 9.06 -15.86 5.77
C SER A 17 8.78 -15.47 4.33
N ILE A 18 9.11 -14.22 4.00
CA ILE A 18 8.94 -13.63 2.67
C ILE A 18 10.26 -12.96 2.27
N ARG A 19 10.75 -13.29 1.10
CA ARG A 19 11.91 -12.65 0.48
C ARG A 19 11.43 -11.64 -0.54
N THR A 20 11.87 -10.39 -0.43
CA THR A 20 11.46 -9.29 -1.31
C THR A 20 12.68 -8.64 -1.94
N GLU A 21 12.77 -8.68 -3.26
CA GLU A 21 13.79 -7.99 -4.06
C GLU A 21 13.24 -6.65 -4.54
N PHE A 22 13.83 -5.54 -4.13
CA PHE A 22 13.51 -4.21 -4.62
C PHE A 22 14.31 -3.90 -5.88
N LYS A 23 13.72 -4.08 -7.04
CA LYS A 23 14.34 -3.76 -8.35
C LYS A 23 14.44 -2.27 -8.59
N LYS A 24 13.46 -1.51 -8.06
CA LYS A 24 13.43 -0.06 -8.11
C LYS A 24 12.81 0.50 -6.84
N ASP A 25 13.44 1.51 -6.30
CA ASP A 25 12.88 2.43 -5.32
C ASP A 25 13.38 3.80 -5.74
N GLU A 26 12.52 4.60 -6.37
CA GLU A 26 12.87 5.88 -7.00
C GLU A 26 11.92 6.96 -6.51
N ILE A 27 12.47 8.12 -6.20
CA ILE A 27 11.73 9.31 -5.80
C ILE A 27 11.97 10.38 -6.84
N THR A 28 10.92 10.81 -7.52
CA THR A 28 10.96 11.90 -8.48
C THR A 28 10.27 13.11 -7.89
N GLY A 29 10.99 14.22 -7.75
CA GLY A 29 10.44 15.48 -7.28
C GLY A 29 10.08 16.42 -8.43
N ARG A 30 8.97 17.14 -8.30
CA ARG A 30 8.67 18.32 -9.11
C ARG A 30 8.46 19.50 -8.17
N ALA A 31 9.33 20.47 -8.23
CA ALA A 31 9.16 21.74 -7.54
C ALA A 31 8.69 22.82 -8.52
N ILE A 32 7.82 23.69 -8.08
CA ILE A 32 7.48 24.91 -8.80
C ILE A 32 8.12 26.05 -8.01
N VAL A 33 9.09 26.72 -8.61
CA VAL A 33 9.76 27.88 -8.02
C VAL A 33 9.40 29.09 -8.86
N ASN A 34 8.78 30.10 -8.23
CA ASN A 34 8.32 31.32 -8.91
C ASN A 34 7.43 31.05 -10.14
N GLY A 35 6.54 30.05 -10.05
CA GLY A 35 5.63 29.68 -11.14
C GLY A 35 6.24 28.85 -12.27
N SER A 36 7.53 28.53 -12.21
CA SER A 36 8.21 27.72 -13.22
C SER A 36 8.60 26.33 -12.67
N PRO A 37 8.44 25.25 -13.46
CA PRO A 37 8.88 23.93 -13.05
C PRO A 37 10.40 23.89 -12.87
N ALA A 38 10.85 23.52 -11.67
CA ALA A 38 12.25 23.23 -11.39
C ALA A 38 12.43 21.70 -11.36
N PRO A 39 13.20 21.09 -12.28
CA PRO A 39 13.48 19.67 -12.23
C PRO A 39 14.29 19.36 -10.96
N GLN A 40 13.82 18.40 -10.18
CA GLN A 40 14.61 17.78 -9.12
C GLN A 40 15.22 16.49 -9.66
N PRO A 41 16.45 16.13 -9.25
CA PRO A 41 17.05 14.87 -9.64
C PRO A 41 16.21 13.70 -9.15
N ASN A 42 16.15 12.64 -9.95
CA ASN A 42 15.61 11.37 -9.49
C ASN A 42 16.56 10.82 -8.42
N GLU A 43 16.06 10.65 -7.22
CA GLU A 43 16.81 10.07 -6.12
C GLU A 43 16.46 8.58 -6.02
N LYS A 44 17.49 7.76 -5.78
CA LYS A 44 17.28 6.37 -5.40
C LYS A 44 16.83 6.35 -3.95
N GLY A 45 15.73 5.65 -3.70
CA GLY A 45 15.29 5.40 -2.33
C GLY A 45 16.23 4.42 -1.62
N PRO A 46 16.15 4.34 -0.29
CA PRO A 46 17.08 3.57 0.54
C PRO A 46 17.07 2.06 0.26
N LEU A 47 15.99 1.54 -0.34
CA LEU A 47 15.84 0.11 -0.64
C LEU A 47 16.12 -0.23 -2.11
N HIS A 48 16.61 0.71 -2.91
CA HIS A 48 16.89 0.47 -4.32
C HIS A 48 17.94 -0.64 -4.50
N ALA A 49 17.60 -1.67 -5.28
CA ALA A 49 18.41 -2.86 -5.53
C ALA A 49 18.73 -3.69 -4.26
N GLN A 50 17.92 -3.57 -3.20
CA GLN A 50 18.09 -4.33 -1.96
C GLN A 50 17.22 -5.60 -1.96
N MET A 51 17.74 -6.65 -1.30
CA MET A 51 17.03 -7.87 -0.98
C MET A 51 16.70 -7.87 0.50
N ILE A 52 15.41 -8.00 0.83
CA ILE A 52 14.93 -7.99 2.20
C ILE A 52 14.25 -9.31 2.51
N ILE A 53 14.60 -9.88 3.65
CA ILE A 53 13.93 -11.07 4.20
C ILE A 53 13.04 -10.58 5.34
N PHE A 54 11.73 -10.72 5.17
CA PHE A 54 10.76 -10.49 6.22
C PHE A 54 10.47 -11.82 6.92
N THR A 55 10.60 -11.83 8.24
CA THR A 55 10.33 -13.00 9.09
C THR A 55 9.28 -12.63 10.12
N LYS A 56 8.30 -13.50 10.33
CA LYS A 56 7.25 -13.31 11.34
C LYS A 56 7.72 -13.88 12.66
N LEU A 57 7.95 -13.02 13.65
CA LEU A 57 8.35 -13.36 15.00
C LEU A 57 7.30 -12.85 15.98
N ASP A 58 6.79 -13.70 16.86
CA ASP A 58 5.78 -13.36 17.89
C ASP A 58 4.56 -12.61 17.32
N GLY A 59 4.11 -13.00 16.12
CA GLY A 59 2.97 -12.39 15.44
C GLY A 59 3.27 -11.11 14.64
N SER A 60 4.46 -10.54 14.78
CA SER A 60 4.91 -9.33 14.08
C SER A 60 5.92 -9.64 13.00
N TRP A 61 5.85 -8.93 11.88
CA TRP A 61 6.84 -9.04 10.82
C TRP A 61 8.05 -8.15 11.12
N GLN A 62 9.23 -8.71 10.93
CA GLN A 62 10.51 -8.00 11.01
C GLN A 62 11.27 -8.22 9.72
N GLY A 63 11.97 -7.20 9.23
CA GLY A 63 12.74 -7.27 8.00
C GLY A 63 14.22 -7.08 8.25
N THR A 64 15.04 -7.81 7.48
CA THR A 64 16.51 -7.68 7.46
C THR A 64 16.98 -7.62 6.01
N ILE A 65 18.04 -6.87 5.73
CA ILE A 65 18.70 -6.89 4.42
C ILE A 65 19.56 -8.18 4.33
N GLU A 66 19.47 -8.88 3.19
CA GLU A 66 20.25 -10.08 2.98
C GLU A 66 21.73 -9.73 2.80
N GLY A 67 22.57 -10.24 3.68
CA GLY A 67 24.03 -10.18 3.56
C GLY A 67 24.71 -8.93 4.09
N GLU A 68 23.98 -7.92 4.57
CA GLU A 68 24.56 -6.69 5.11
C GLU A 68 23.74 -6.08 6.25
N GLU A 69 24.38 -5.22 7.02
CA GLU A 69 23.73 -4.44 8.07
C GLU A 69 23.01 -3.23 7.46
N ALA A 70 21.73 -3.05 7.82
CA ALA A 70 20.93 -1.96 7.29
C ALA A 70 21.32 -0.61 7.90
N SER A 71 21.42 0.42 7.06
CA SER A 71 21.57 1.81 7.52
C SER A 71 20.32 2.30 8.28
N PRO A 72 20.40 3.38 9.06
CA PRO A 72 19.24 3.93 9.78
C PRO A 72 18.05 4.25 8.87
N ASP A 73 18.30 4.80 7.68
CA ASP A 73 17.25 5.14 6.71
C ASP A 73 16.59 3.87 6.13
N GLN A 74 17.40 2.83 5.88
CA GLN A 74 16.92 1.52 5.44
C GLN A 74 16.10 0.85 6.54
N LEU A 75 16.56 0.86 7.79
CA LEU A 75 15.83 0.29 8.94
C LEU A 75 14.46 0.94 9.10
N SER A 76 14.40 2.26 9.12
CA SER A 76 13.12 3.00 9.22
C SER A 76 12.15 2.59 8.10
N ARG A 77 12.67 2.42 6.89
CA ARG A 77 11.85 2.02 5.74
C ARG A 77 11.42 0.56 5.79
N ILE A 78 12.30 -0.33 6.25
CA ILE A 78 12.00 -1.75 6.45
C ILE A 78 10.91 -1.92 7.53
N GLU A 79 11.01 -1.20 8.63
CA GLU A 79 10.00 -1.21 9.69
C GLU A 79 8.63 -0.73 9.20
N GLU A 80 8.61 0.32 8.37
CA GLU A 80 7.37 0.79 7.74
C GLU A 80 6.76 -0.32 6.85
N LEU A 81 7.59 -0.96 6.02
CA LEU A 81 7.15 -2.04 5.14
C LEU A 81 6.70 -3.28 5.92
N ALA A 82 7.41 -3.64 7.00
CA ALA A 82 7.10 -4.81 7.83
C ALA A 82 5.67 -4.75 8.41
N ARG A 83 5.18 -3.54 8.71
CA ARG A 83 3.79 -3.33 9.14
C ARG A 83 2.76 -3.69 8.08
N HIS A 84 3.18 -3.70 6.80
CA HIS A 84 2.34 -3.99 5.65
C HIS A 84 2.65 -5.36 5.00
N VAL A 85 3.72 -6.03 5.43
CA VAL A 85 4.09 -7.39 4.99
C VAL A 85 3.10 -8.39 5.57
N GLY A 86 2.51 -9.19 4.72
CA GLY A 86 1.43 -10.12 5.11
C GLY A 86 0.10 -9.44 5.40
N GLY A 87 0.05 -8.13 5.27
CA GLY A 87 -1.01 -7.26 5.75
C GLY A 87 -2.02 -6.74 4.73
N PHE A 88 -2.14 -7.28 3.52
CA PHE A 88 -3.47 -7.35 2.97
C PHE A 88 -4.09 -8.66 3.46
N ASN A 89 -4.48 -8.67 4.73
CA ASN A 89 -5.41 -9.67 5.20
C ASN A 89 -6.72 -9.44 4.44
N ASN A 90 -6.85 -10.11 3.30
CA ASN A 90 -8.03 -10.02 2.46
C ASN A 90 -9.32 -10.32 3.23
N LYS A 91 -9.22 -10.93 4.42
CA LYS A 91 -10.34 -11.14 5.32
C LYS A 91 -11.07 -9.85 5.68
N VAL A 92 -10.37 -8.72 5.85
CA VAL A 92 -11.07 -7.45 6.11
C VAL A 92 -11.83 -6.98 4.89
N ILE A 93 -11.26 -7.14 3.69
CA ILE A 93 -11.93 -6.71 2.45
C ILE A 93 -12.98 -7.73 2.00
N LEU A 94 -12.68 -9.03 2.08
CA LEU A 94 -13.56 -10.08 1.57
C LEU A 94 -14.53 -10.62 2.63
N GLY A 95 -14.18 -10.48 3.92
CA GLY A 95 -14.92 -11.08 5.05
C GLY A 95 -14.82 -12.60 5.07
N ASP A 96 -15.49 -13.21 6.04
CA ASP A 96 -15.60 -14.68 6.18
C ASP A 96 -16.88 -15.24 5.51
N ILE A 97 -17.68 -14.38 4.86
CA ILE A 97 -18.94 -14.78 4.22
C ILE A 97 -18.65 -15.13 2.75
N PRO A 98 -19.07 -16.31 2.27
CA PRO A 98 -18.98 -16.65 0.86
C PRO A 98 -19.64 -15.59 -0.03
N ARG A 99 -18.97 -15.19 -1.10
CA ARG A 99 -19.42 -14.17 -2.03
C ARG A 99 -19.58 -14.74 -3.44
N GLN A 100 -20.52 -14.15 -4.19
CA GLN A 100 -20.74 -14.48 -5.59
C GLN A 100 -20.62 -13.23 -6.49
N VAL A 101 -20.42 -13.46 -7.77
CA VAL A 101 -20.41 -12.38 -8.77
C VAL A 101 -21.70 -11.57 -8.69
N GLY A 102 -21.56 -10.25 -8.61
CA GLY A 102 -22.65 -9.31 -8.43
C GLY A 102 -22.86 -8.84 -7.00
N ASP A 103 -22.27 -9.51 -6.00
CA ASP A 103 -22.37 -9.07 -4.61
C ASP A 103 -21.69 -7.72 -4.38
N THR A 104 -22.33 -6.92 -3.52
CA THR A 104 -21.80 -5.64 -3.04
C THR A 104 -21.89 -5.60 -1.54
N TRP A 105 -20.85 -5.10 -0.87
CA TRP A 105 -20.81 -4.91 0.58
C TRP A 105 -20.04 -3.66 0.96
N GLU A 106 -20.23 -3.22 2.18
CA GLU A 106 -19.49 -2.12 2.78
C GLU A 106 -18.60 -2.65 3.89
N ILE A 107 -17.46 -2.00 4.07
CA ILE A 107 -16.52 -2.25 5.17
C ILE A 107 -16.53 -1.00 6.03
N ASP A 108 -16.58 -1.18 7.33
CA ASP A 108 -16.38 -0.06 8.25
C ASP A 108 -14.94 0.47 8.08
N PRO A 109 -14.76 1.76 7.75
CA PRO A 109 -13.42 2.32 7.66
C PRO A 109 -12.55 2.10 8.90
N ALA A 110 -13.15 2.01 10.09
CA ALA A 110 -12.43 1.71 11.31
C ALA A 110 -11.71 0.34 11.26
N ASP A 111 -12.28 -0.65 10.57
CA ASP A 111 -11.65 -1.96 10.38
C ASP A 111 -10.42 -1.89 9.46
N LEU A 112 -10.30 -0.81 8.66
CA LEU A 112 -9.16 -0.56 7.78
C LEU A 112 -7.98 0.12 8.48
N ASN A 113 -8.14 0.56 9.73
CA ASN A 113 -7.06 1.25 10.47
C ASN A 113 -5.76 0.44 10.53
N ALA A 114 -5.87 -0.88 10.73
CA ALA A 114 -4.71 -1.78 10.73
C ALA A 114 -3.93 -1.78 9.40
N TYR A 115 -4.58 -1.37 8.30
CA TYR A 115 -4.00 -1.31 6.95
C TYR A 115 -3.45 0.06 6.59
N ALA A 116 -4.04 1.11 7.15
CA ALA A 116 -3.69 2.49 6.81
C ALA A 116 -2.44 3.00 7.54
N GLY A 117 -1.81 2.15 8.35
CA GLY A 117 -0.46 2.40 8.86
C GLY A 117 -0.32 3.63 9.75
N GLY A 118 -1.12 3.73 10.83
CA GLY A 118 -0.92 4.77 11.85
C GLY A 118 -1.96 5.88 11.84
N LEU A 119 -3.08 5.71 11.17
CA LEU A 119 -4.25 6.56 11.35
C LEU A 119 -5.02 6.10 12.58
N GLU A 120 -5.33 7.01 13.51
CA GLU A 120 -6.03 6.69 14.75
C GLU A 120 -7.53 6.61 14.56
N GLU A 121 -8.09 7.49 13.76
CA GLU A 121 -9.51 7.57 13.53
C GLU A 121 -9.76 7.56 12.02
N MET A 122 -10.30 6.48 11.51
CA MET A 122 -10.69 6.38 10.11
C MET A 122 -12.21 6.39 9.99
N ASN A 123 -12.72 7.32 9.17
CA ASN A 123 -14.12 7.50 8.89
C ASN A 123 -14.34 7.56 7.38
N GLY A 124 -15.61 7.49 6.96
CA GLY A 124 -15.98 7.63 5.56
C GLY A 124 -16.77 6.46 5.02
N SER A 125 -16.44 5.99 3.83
CA SER A 125 -17.10 4.86 3.19
C SER A 125 -16.10 4.01 2.40
N PHE A 126 -16.26 2.70 2.46
CA PHE A 126 -15.48 1.75 1.68
C PHE A 126 -16.43 0.69 1.13
N LYS A 127 -16.75 0.79 -0.19
CA LYS A 127 -17.69 -0.10 -0.88
C LYS A 127 -16.93 -1.06 -1.76
N VAL A 128 -17.29 -2.33 -1.66
CA VAL A 128 -16.67 -3.43 -2.41
C VAL A 128 -17.71 -4.08 -3.31
N PHE A 129 -17.30 -4.43 -4.52
CA PHE A 129 -18.13 -5.09 -5.52
C PHE A 129 -17.38 -6.25 -6.17
N PHE A 130 -17.93 -7.46 -6.12
CA PHE A 130 -17.42 -8.63 -6.83
C PHE A 130 -17.92 -8.59 -8.28
N ARG A 131 -17.08 -8.11 -9.19
CA ARG A 131 -17.48 -7.83 -10.57
C ARG A 131 -17.59 -9.06 -11.45
N SER A 132 -16.55 -9.91 -11.41
CA SER A 132 -16.46 -11.04 -12.35
C SER A 132 -15.41 -12.06 -11.92
N LEU A 133 -15.46 -13.23 -12.56
CA LEU A 133 -14.39 -14.21 -12.57
C LEU A 133 -13.57 -14.03 -13.84
N VAL A 134 -12.24 -13.95 -13.71
CA VAL A 134 -11.32 -13.76 -14.83
C VAL A 134 -10.13 -14.69 -14.69
N LYS A 135 -9.40 -14.93 -15.79
CA LYS A 135 -8.10 -15.59 -15.75
C LYS A 135 -6.98 -14.55 -15.78
N HIS A 136 -6.01 -14.68 -14.87
CA HIS A 136 -4.81 -13.86 -14.82
C HIS A 136 -3.60 -14.72 -14.50
N GLN A 137 -2.54 -14.64 -15.30
CA GLN A 137 -1.31 -15.46 -15.17
C GLN A 137 -1.59 -16.99 -15.08
N GLY A 138 -2.67 -17.47 -15.71
CA GLY A 138 -3.08 -18.88 -15.66
C GLY A 138 -3.97 -19.27 -14.47
N TYR A 139 -4.18 -18.40 -13.52
CA TYR A 139 -5.01 -18.63 -12.34
C TYR A 139 -6.44 -18.10 -12.51
N ASP A 140 -7.39 -18.78 -11.90
CA ASP A 140 -8.76 -18.28 -11.76
C ASP A 140 -8.80 -17.21 -10.65
N CYS A 141 -9.29 -16.02 -11.01
CA CYS A 141 -9.29 -14.85 -10.14
C CYS A 141 -10.68 -14.24 -10.00
N ALA A 142 -10.98 -13.78 -8.79
CA ALA A 142 -12.07 -12.87 -8.54
C ALA A 142 -11.61 -11.44 -8.86
N GLU A 143 -12.35 -10.74 -9.72
CA GLU A 143 -12.15 -9.30 -9.96
C GLU A 143 -13.01 -8.52 -8.95
N ILE A 144 -12.33 -7.84 -8.03
CA ILE A 144 -12.92 -7.07 -6.96
C ILE A 144 -12.69 -5.59 -7.22
N LEU A 145 -13.77 -4.82 -7.26
CA LEU A 145 -13.71 -3.37 -7.36
C LEU A 145 -13.98 -2.75 -6.01
N THR A 146 -13.29 -1.66 -5.69
CA THR A 146 -13.59 -0.87 -4.51
C THR A 146 -13.76 0.60 -4.88
N ASN A 147 -14.70 1.27 -4.21
CA ASN A 147 -14.80 2.71 -4.21
C ASN A 147 -14.70 3.18 -2.76
N PHE A 148 -13.86 4.17 -2.51
CA PHE A 148 -13.64 4.64 -1.14
C PHE A 148 -13.57 6.16 -1.06
N TYR A 149 -14.06 6.64 0.08
CA TYR A 149 -13.83 7.97 0.61
C TYR A 149 -13.45 7.78 2.07
N LEU A 150 -12.20 8.07 2.41
CA LEU A 150 -11.64 7.84 3.72
C LEU A 150 -11.06 9.14 4.27
N VAL A 151 -11.38 9.42 5.52
CA VAL A 151 -10.81 10.53 6.27
C VAL A 151 -10.17 9.94 7.53
N GLY A 152 -8.92 10.25 7.77
CA GLY A 152 -8.20 9.76 8.94
C GLY A 152 -7.35 10.84 9.58
N ARG A 153 -6.98 10.62 10.85
CA ARG A 153 -6.10 11.49 11.62
C ARG A 153 -4.92 10.68 12.16
N GLU A 154 -3.71 11.19 11.99
CA GLU A 154 -2.51 10.65 12.64
C GLU A 154 -2.34 11.21 14.06
N LEU A 155 -1.60 10.48 14.90
CA LEU A 155 -1.23 10.86 16.30
C LEU A 155 -0.72 12.28 16.45
N GLN A 156 -0.12 12.87 15.44
CA GLN A 156 0.44 14.23 15.46
C GLN A 156 -0.54 15.31 14.94
N GLY A 157 -1.83 14.97 14.83
CA GLY A 157 -2.85 15.91 14.36
C GLY A 157 -2.85 16.17 12.85
N LYS A 158 -2.09 15.40 12.10
CA LYS A 158 -2.11 15.41 10.65
C LYS A 158 -3.37 14.72 10.14
N GLU A 159 -4.14 15.40 9.31
CA GLU A 159 -5.35 14.86 8.71
C GLU A 159 -5.06 14.39 7.29
N MET A 160 -5.65 13.25 6.92
CA MET A 160 -5.59 12.70 5.58
C MET A 160 -7.00 12.46 5.06
N GLU A 161 -7.25 12.89 3.85
CA GLU A 161 -8.45 12.55 3.09
C GLU A 161 -8.03 11.82 1.81
N LEU A 162 -8.66 10.67 1.56
CA LEU A 162 -8.38 9.81 0.42
C LEU A 162 -9.69 9.46 -0.28
N ILE A 163 -9.81 9.83 -1.55
CA ILE A 163 -10.94 9.48 -2.40
C ILE A 163 -10.45 8.74 -3.63
N GLY A 164 -11.06 7.61 -3.95
CA GLY A 164 -10.60 6.85 -5.12
C GLY A 164 -11.35 5.55 -5.35
N LYS A 165 -10.75 4.78 -6.23
CA LYS A 165 -11.19 3.43 -6.60
C LYS A 165 -10.02 2.50 -6.74
N SER A 166 -10.23 1.22 -6.50
CA SER A 166 -9.26 0.20 -6.83
C SER A 166 -9.89 -0.98 -7.54
N THR A 167 -9.05 -1.72 -8.26
CA THR A 167 -9.36 -3.02 -8.86
C THR A 167 -8.35 -4.01 -8.34
N MET A 168 -8.81 -5.13 -7.81
CA MET A 168 -7.97 -6.22 -7.33
C MET A 168 -8.33 -7.51 -8.06
N LEU A 169 -7.32 -8.22 -8.56
CA LEU A 169 -7.45 -9.59 -9.05
C LEU A 169 -6.94 -10.53 -7.96
N GLN A 170 -7.87 -11.21 -7.30
CA GLN A 170 -7.61 -12.13 -6.20
C GLN A 170 -7.64 -13.57 -6.70
N SER A 171 -6.55 -14.32 -6.57
CA SER A 171 -6.56 -15.76 -6.85
C SER A 171 -7.57 -16.46 -5.94
N ILE A 172 -8.41 -17.31 -6.52
CA ILE A 172 -9.43 -18.07 -5.78
C ILE A 172 -8.77 -19.19 -4.97
N ASP A 173 -7.86 -19.93 -5.58
CA ASP A 173 -7.22 -21.10 -4.96
C ASP A 173 -6.25 -20.72 -3.86
N TYR A 174 -5.48 -19.67 -4.06
CA TYR A 174 -4.41 -19.25 -3.13
C TYR A 174 -4.80 -18.10 -2.22
N GLN A 175 -5.94 -17.45 -2.50
CA GLN A 175 -6.44 -16.29 -1.75
C GLN A 175 -5.43 -15.13 -1.64
N ILE A 176 -4.65 -14.91 -2.69
CA ILE A 176 -3.60 -13.90 -2.76
C ILE A 176 -3.92 -12.91 -3.89
N PRO A 177 -3.73 -11.60 -3.68
CA PRO A 177 -3.89 -10.63 -4.74
C PRO A 177 -2.75 -10.75 -5.75
N LEU A 178 -3.07 -11.08 -7.00
CA LEU A 178 -2.12 -11.15 -8.11
C LEU A 178 -1.89 -9.79 -8.74
N ARG A 179 -2.91 -8.95 -8.78
CA ARG A 179 -2.82 -7.58 -9.29
C ARG A 179 -3.72 -6.68 -8.48
N MET A 180 -3.23 -5.50 -8.18
CA MET A 180 -4.01 -4.42 -7.61
C MET A 180 -3.66 -3.11 -8.29
N GLU A 181 -4.67 -2.38 -8.71
CA GLU A 181 -4.56 -1.02 -9.21
C GLU A 181 -5.43 -0.11 -8.36
N MET A 182 -4.89 1.00 -7.94
CA MET A 182 -5.62 2.03 -7.20
C MET A 182 -5.37 3.38 -7.85
N LYS A 183 -6.43 4.15 -8.02
CA LYS A 183 -6.39 5.51 -8.53
C LYS A 183 -7.27 6.40 -7.67
N GLY A 184 -6.76 7.57 -7.33
CA GLY A 184 -7.50 8.49 -6.49
C GLY A 184 -6.80 9.82 -6.30
N GLU A 185 -7.33 10.59 -5.38
CA GLU A 185 -6.74 11.83 -4.89
C GLU A 185 -6.52 11.72 -3.39
N MET A 186 -5.41 12.25 -2.92
CA MET A 186 -5.10 12.39 -1.52
C MET A 186 -4.95 13.85 -1.16
N MET A 187 -5.57 14.25 -0.07
CA MET A 187 -5.34 15.53 0.57
C MET A 187 -4.78 15.30 1.96
N MET A 188 -3.68 15.99 2.28
CA MET A 188 -3.09 15.98 3.60
C MET A 188 -3.09 17.40 4.17
N SER A 189 -3.46 17.52 5.44
CA SER A 189 -3.40 18.76 6.19
C SER A 189 -2.46 18.57 7.37
N ASN A 190 -1.36 19.30 7.37
CA ASN A 190 -0.37 19.26 8.43
C ASN A 190 -0.44 20.55 9.25
N PRO A 191 -0.50 20.50 10.58
CA PRO A 191 -0.34 21.70 11.40
C PRO A 191 1.04 22.32 11.14
N VAL A 192 1.07 23.63 10.95
CA VAL A 192 2.33 24.38 10.85
C VAL A 192 2.81 24.69 12.27
N MET A 193 4.12 24.54 12.50
CA MET A 193 4.72 24.90 13.79
C MET A 193 4.35 26.34 14.15
N ASP A 194 4.15 26.60 15.44
CA ASP A 194 3.82 27.91 16.02
C ASP A 194 2.38 28.43 15.83
N GLY A 195 1.42 27.57 15.52
CA GLY A 195 0.01 27.97 15.47
C GLY A 195 -0.36 28.86 14.27
N LEU A 196 0.50 28.94 13.25
CA LEU A 196 0.30 29.75 12.03
C LEU A 196 -0.70 29.15 11.04
N GLY A 197 -1.39 28.06 11.41
CA GLY A 197 -2.41 27.43 10.56
C GLY A 197 -2.01 26.03 10.08
N ASN A 198 -2.68 25.55 9.05
CA ASN A 198 -2.45 24.24 8.46
C ASN A 198 -1.91 24.36 7.03
N MET A 199 -0.86 23.62 6.73
CA MET A 199 -0.39 23.44 5.36
C MET A 199 -1.19 22.31 4.70
N ARG A 200 -1.86 22.60 3.59
CA ARG A 200 -2.61 21.59 2.82
C ARG A 200 -1.85 21.19 1.58
N THR A 201 -1.74 19.90 1.36
CA THR A 201 -1.17 19.31 0.15
C THR A 201 -2.22 18.43 -0.49
N LYS A 202 -2.49 18.62 -1.79
CA LYS A 202 -3.40 17.79 -2.58
C LYS A 202 -2.68 17.25 -3.80
N GLY A 203 -2.89 15.97 -4.12
CA GLY A 203 -2.30 15.35 -5.31
C GLY A 203 -2.98 14.03 -5.69
N PRO A 204 -2.77 13.59 -6.93
CA PRO A 204 -3.22 12.28 -7.37
C PRO A 204 -2.40 11.18 -6.68
N ILE A 205 -3.05 10.04 -6.47
CA ILE A 205 -2.42 8.78 -6.11
C ILE A 205 -2.70 7.77 -7.20
N GLU A 206 -1.65 7.14 -7.69
CA GLU A 206 -1.73 5.94 -8.50
C GLU A 206 -0.82 4.88 -7.89
N LEU A 207 -1.37 3.68 -7.67
CA LEU A 207 -0.63 2.53 -7.21
C LEU A 207 -0.96 1.34 -8.10
N THR A 208 0.07 0.67 -8.57
CA THR A 208 -0.05 -0.62 -9.24
C THR A 208 0.85 -1.62 -8.54
N ARG A 209 0.27 -2.74 -8.12
CA ARG A 209 0.99 -3.88 -7.57
C ARG A 209 0.70 -5.10 -8.42
N GLU A 210 1.73 -5.83 -8.80
CA GLU A 210 1.63 -7.11 -9.48
C GLU A 210 2.43 -8.15 -8.70
N THR A 211 1.83 -9.32 -8.50
CA THR A 211 2.43 -10.44 -7.78
C THR A 211 2.50 -11.63 -8.73
N THR A 212 3.68 -12.19 -8.91
CA THR A 212 3.89 -13.42 -9.69
C THR A 212 4.22 -14.55 -8.74
N PHE A 213 3.55 -15.67 -8.91
CA PHE A 213 3.88 -16.91 -8.20
C PHE A 213 4.71 -17.80 -9.07
N VAL A 214 5.73 -18.39 -8.45
CA VAL A 214 6.39 -19.59 -8.97
C VAL A 214 6.00 -20.72 -8.02
N LEU A 215 5.14 -21.60 -8.47
CA LEU A 215 4.88 -22.84 -7.72
C LEU A 215 6.15 -23.70 -7.73
N PRO A 216 6.52 -24.32 -6.61
CA PRO A 216 7.64 -25.22 -6.55
C PRO A 216 7.43 -26.48 -7.40
#